data_e73a067722f391536e239a34f2b07466
#
_entry.id   e73a067722f391536e239a34f2b07466
#
_cell.length_a   1.000
_cell.length_b   1.000
_cell.length_c   1.000
_cell.angle_alpha   90.00
_cell.angle_beta   90.00
_cell.angle_gamma   90.00
#
_symmetry.space_group_name_H-M   'P 1'
#
loop_
_entity.id
_entity.type
_entity.pdbx_description
1 polymer ?
#
loop_
_entity_poly.entity_id
_entity_poly.type
_entity_poly.pdbx_seq_one_letter_code
_entity_poly.pdbx_strand_id
1 'polypeptide(L)'
;MNPYERLMNHAPLFAEARGDIAVSFEFFPPKTEKMAETLWESVQTLAPLQPRFVSVTYGAGGSTRERTHQTVERILKETSLTPAAHLTCVAASREEIDAIARDYWGLGVRNIVALRGDPPEAGAKYQPHPEGYRDAADLVEGLKKVAPFDISVAAYPEVHPDSRDRAFDLENLKRKVDAGADRAITQFFFSADCFFRFRDEAAAAGLDVEIVPGILPVSNVATTRRFAATCGASIPKWLDELFEGLDDLPSARQLIAATVAAEICGQLYAGGVRQFHFYTLNRAELSYAICHLLGVRAKA
;
A
#
# COMPACT_ATOMS: atom_id res chain seq x y z
N MET A 1 13.66 25.44 -22.50
CA MET A 1 14.22 25.74 -21.16
C MET A 1 15.42 24.85 -20.94
N ASN A 2 16.60 25.42 -20.74
CA ASN A 2 17.87 24.74 -20.54
C ASN A 2 17.78 23.90 -19.25
N PRO A 3 18.34 22.65 -19.18
CA PRO A 3 18.41 21.87 -17.94
C PRO A 3 18.98 22.66 -16.74
N TYR A 4 19.90 23.57 -16.98
CA TYR A 4 20.45 24.46 -15.94
C TYR A 4 19.45 25.51 -15.43
N GLU A 5 18.55 26.00 -16.26
CA GLU A 5 17.49 26.94 -15.84
C GLU A 5 16.43 26.25 -14.98
N ARG A 6 16.19 24.93 -15.20
CA ARG A 6 15.36 24.12 -14.30
C ARG A 6 15.99 23.97 -12.93
N LEU A 7 17.31 23.78 -12.84
CA LEU A 7 18.03 23.64 -11.56
C LEU A 7 18.10 24.95 -10.78
N MET A 8 18.12 26.11 -11.46
CA MET A 8 18.30 27.41 -10.81
C MET A 8 16.98 28.09 -10.38
N ASN A 9 15.84 27.64 -10.91
CA ASN A 9 14.53 28.26 -10.64
C ASN A 9 13.60 27.43 -9.75
N HIS A 10 14.05 26.28 -9.24
CA HIS A 10 13.27 25.51 -8.30
C HIS A 10 13.78 25.75 -6.87
N ALA A 11 12.86 26.17 -6.00
CA ALA A 11 13.07 25.97 -4.56
C ALA A 11 13.46 24.50 -4.32
N PRO A 12 14.35 24.19 -3.35
CA PRO A 12 14.67 22.82 -3.03
C PRO A 12 13.40 22.01 -2.90
N LEU A 13 13.35 20.82 -3.50
CA LEU A 13 12.17 19.95 -3.62
C LEU A 13 11.33 19.84 -2.33
N PHE A 14 11.98 20.02 -1.18
CA PHE A 14 11.38 19.91 0.15
C PHE A 14 11.16 21.25 0.86
N ALA A 15 11.57 22.39 0.26
CA ALA A 15 11.44 23.70 0.92
C ALA A 15 9.98 24.13 1.10
N GLU A 16 9.08 23.63 0.27
CA GLU A 16 7.65 23.91 0.30
C GLU A 16 6.81 22.82 0.97
N ALA A 17 7.43 21.73 1.41
CA ALA A 17 6.74 20.64 2.07
C ALA A 17 6.26 21.07 3.45
N ARG A 18 4.95 21.30 3.58
CA ARG A 18 4.30 21.86 4.78
C ARG A 18 3.87 20.79 5.78
N GLY A 19 3.99 19.50 5.45
CA GLY A 19 3.48 18.42 6.28
C GLY A 19 1.94 18.34 6.30
N ASP A 20 1.26 19.01 5.38
CA ASP A 20 -0.19 18.98 5.18
C ASP A 20 -0.64 17.73 4.41
N ILE A 21 0.00 16.62 4.70
CA ILE A 21 -0.30 15.31 4.11
C ILE A 21 -0.67 14.31 5.19
N ALA A 22 -1.52 13.36 4.82
CA ALA A 22 -1.80 12.18 5.62
C ALA A 22 -0.94 11.01 5.13
N VAL A 23 -0.46 10.21 6.06
CA VAL A 23 0.34 9.01 5.77
C VAL A 23 -0.31 7.77 6.35
N SER A 24 -0.08 6.63 5.75
CA SER A 24 -0.43 5.31 6.27
C SER A 24 0.71 4.33 5.97
N PHE A 25 0.84 3.29 6.77
CA PHE A 25 1.94 2.35 6.68
C PHE A 25 1.43 0.92 6.61
N GLU A 26 2.06 0.10 5.76
CA GLU A 26 1.79 -1.32 5.66
C GLU A 26 2.90 -2.13 6.33
N PHE A 27 2.48 -3.13 7.10
CA PHE A 27 3.34 -4.09 7.78
C PHE A 27 3.00 -5.53 7.39
N PHE A 28 3.99 -6.42 7.50
CA PHE A 28 3.80 -7.85 7.34
C PHE A 28 3.72 -8.54 8.70
N PRO A 29 2.81 -9.51 8.91
CA PRO A 29 2.78 -10.29 10.12
C PRO A 29 4.07 -11.11 10.28
N PRO A 30 4.67 -11.13 11.47
CA PRO A 30 5.97 -11.77 11.69
C PRO A 30 5.87 -13.30 11.63
N LYS A 31 6.95 -13.96 11.15
CA LYS A 31 7.06 -15.43 11.12
C LYS A 31 7.93 -15.98 12.25
N THR A 32 8.74 -15.15 12.87
CA THR A 32 9.68 -15.51 13.94
C THR A 32 9.67 -14.41 15.01
N GLU A 33 10.18 -14.71 16.22
CA GLU A 33 10.32 -13.74 17.30
C GLU A 33 11.16 -12.53 16.89
N LYS A 34 12.29 -12.76 16.24
CA LYS A 34 13.15 -11.68 15.71
C LYS A 34 12.40 -10.78 14.72
N MET A 35 11.55 -11.35 13.85
CA MET A 35 10.71 -10.55 12.96
C MET A 35 9.63 -9.78 13.74
N ALA A 36 9.13 -10.34 14.85
CA ALA A 36 8.16 -9.65 15.71
C ALA A 36 8.81 -8.44 16.43
N GLU A 37 10.05 -8.57 16.89
CA GLU A 37 10.83 -7.47 17.45
C GLU A 37 11.03 -6.35 16.41
N THR A 38 11.53 -6.70 15.21
CA THR A 38 11.74 -5.74 14.11
C THR A 38 10.46 -5.03 13.70
N LEU A 39 9.34 -5.76 13.59
CA LEU A 39 8.03 -5.17 13.32
C LEU A 39 7.66 -4.18 14.42
N TRP A 40 7.83 -4.57 15.69
CA TRP A 40 7.43 -3.73 16.81
C TRP A 40 8.27 -2.47 16.92
N GLU A 41 9.57 -2.55 16.71
CA GLU A 41 10.46 -1.39 16.60
C GLU A 41 10.00 -0.45 15.48
N SER A 42 9.61 -1.01 14.32
CA SER A 42 9.10 -0.22 13.20
C SER A 42 7.77 0.47 13.52
N VAL A 43 6.85 -0.23 14.18
CA VAL A 43 5.58 0.34 14.64
C VAL A 43 5.83 1.50 15.61
N GLN A 44 6.68 1.30 16.63
CA GLN A 44 7.02 2.34 17.61
C GLN A 44 7.71 3.55 16.99
N THR A 45 8.58 3.34 16.00
CA THR A 45 9.28 4.41 15.28
C THR A 45 8.33 5.27 14.45
N LEU A 46 7.33 4.65 13.81
CA LEU A 46 6.40 5.34 12.93
C LEU A 46 5.15 5.89 13.63
N ALA A 47 4.79 5.37 14.80
CA ALA A 47 3.61 5.80 15.55
C ALA A 47 3.58 7.31 15.87
N PRO A 48 4.71 7.97 16.25
CA PRO A 48 4.73 9.41 16.51
C PRO A 48 4.38 10.29 15.29
N LEU A 49 4.45 9.76 14.08
CA LEU A 49 4.03 10.47 12.87
C LEU A 49 2.49 10.55 12.73
N GLN A 50 1.74 9.90 13.63
CA GLN A 50 0.29 9.86 13.67
C GLN A 50 -0.34 9.48 12.32
N PRO A 51 -0.02 8.30 11.78
CA PRO A 51 -0.59 7.84 10.53
C PRO A 51 -2.12 7.74 10.64
N ARG A 52 -2.80 7.96 9.52
CA ARG A 52 -4.27 7.79 9.43
C ARG A 52 -4.70 6.38 9.82
N PHE A 53 -3.93 5.39 9.39
CA PHE A 53 -4.04 3.99 9.80
C PHE A 53 -2.72 3.25 9.53
N VAL A 54 -2.60 2.06 10.10
CA VAL A 54 -1.53 1.12 9.76
C VAL A 54 -2.17 -0.20 9.34
N SER A 55 -1.78 -0.73 8.17
CA SER A 55 -2.34 -1.98 7.66
C SER A 55 -1.43 -3.16 7.97
N VAL A 56 -2.02 -4.32 8.16
CA VAL A 56 -1.30 -5.59 8.35
C VAL A 56 -1.73 -6.57 7.27
N THR A 57 -0.76 -7.02 6.47
CA THR A 57 -1.03 -7.88 5.32
C THR A 57 -1.55 -9.26 5.72
N TYR A 58 -2.25 -9.88 4.76
CA TYR A 58 -2.80 -11.21 4.88
C TYR A 58 -2.16 -12.12 3.82
N GLY A 59 -1.60 -13.25 4.22
CA GLY A 59 -0.87 -14.12 3.29
C GLY A 59 -1.79 -14.82 2.28
N ALA A 60 -1.22 -15.18 1.15
CA ALA A 60 -1.89 -15.94 0.11
C ALA A 60 -2.57 -17.18 0.68
N GLY A 61 -3.81 -17.45 0.24
CA GLY A 61 -4.59 -18.59 0.70
C GLY A 61 -4.92 -18.62 2.20
N GLY A 62 -4.89 -17.46 2.88
CA GLY A 62 -5.20 -17.39 4.31
C GLY A 62 -4.09 -17.91 5.24
N SER A 63 -2.90 -18.19 4.72
CA SER A 63 -1.79 -18.83 5.46
C SER A 63 -1.25 -18.04 6.66
N THR A 64 -1.57 -16.76 6.77
CA THR A 64 -1.14 -15.89 7.87
C THR A 64 -2.27 -15.38 8.75
N ARG A 65 -3.48 -15.89 8.60
CA ARG A 65 -4.70 -15.41 9.26
C ARG A 65 -4.50 -15.13 10.74
N GLU A 66 -4.05 -16.13 11.48
CA GLU A 66 -3.86 -16.01 12.93
C GLU A 66 -2.79 -14.97 13.29
N ARG A 67 -1.66 -14.98 12.58
CA ARG A 67 -0.59 -14.00 12.82
C ARG A 67 -1.02 -12.56 12.49
N THR A 68 -1.80 -12.37 11.42
CA THR A 68 -2.37 -11.07 11.09
C THR A 68 -3.30 -10.61 12.20
N HIS A 69 -4.18 -11.49 12.67
CA HIS A 69 -5.11 -11.20 13.76
C HIS A 69 -4.35 -10.80 15.06
N GLN A 70 -3.37 -11.60 15.49
CA GLN A 70 -2.55 -11.32 16.66
C GLN A 70 -1.79 -9.99 16.53
N THR A 71 -1.26 -9.69 15.34
CA THR A 71 -0.55 -8.42 15.09
C THR A 71 -1.50 -7.22 15.18
N VAL A 72 -2.68 -7.32 14.57
CA VAL A 72 -3.72 -6.29 14.61
C VAL A 72 -4.20 -6.05 16.05
N GLU A 73 -4.47 -7.12 16.79
CA GLU A 73 -4.89 -7.07 18.19
C GLU A 73 -3.81 -6.42 19.07
N ARG A 74 -2.53 -6.75 18.85
CA ARG A 74 -1.41 -6.16 19.57
C ARG A 74 -1.31 -4.65 19.32
N ILE A 75 -1.43 -4.22 18.05
CA ILE A 75 -1.44 -2.80 17.69
C ILE A 75 -2.57 -2.07 18.42
N LEU A 76 -3.79 -2.64 18.43
CA LEU A 76 -4.94 -2.06 19.15
C LEU A 76 -4.70 -1.93 20.65
N LYS A 77 -4.08 -2.93 21.28
CA LYS A 77 -3.90 -2.97 22.74
C LYS A 77 -2.74 -2.14 23.24
N GLU A 78 -1.65 -2.07 22.48
CA GLU A 78 -0.38 -1.52 22.93
C GLU A 78 -0.05 -0.14 22.34
N THR A 79 -0.89 0.38 21.42
CA THR A 79 -0.67 1.68 20.77
C THR A 79 -1.97 2.46 20.62
N SER A 80 -1.85 3.77 20.29
CA SER A 80 -2.99 4.61 19.88
C SER A 80 -3.27 4.57 18.38
N LEU A 81 -2.59 3.70 17.64
CA LEU A 81 -2.74 3.60 16.18
C LEU A 81 -4.07 2.97 15.80
N THR A 82 -4.58 3.35 14.65
CA THR A 82 -5.76 2.75 14.03
C THR A 82 -5.30 1.62 13.09
N PRO A 83 -5.49 0.34 13.42
CA PRO A 83 -5.12 -0.73 12.52
C PRO A 83 -6.18 -0.95 11.43
N ALA A 84 -5.70 -1.34 10.24
CA ALA A 84 -6.48 -1.87 9.14
C ALA A 84 -6.06 -3.34 8.90
N ALA A 85 -6.99 -4.26 8.99
CA ALA A 85 -6.70 -5.66 8.68
C ALA A 85 -6.87 -5.92 7.18
N HIS A 86 -5.88 -6.55 6.54
CA HIS A 86 -6.12 -7.11 5.22
C HIS A 86 -7.05 -8.32 5.35
N LEU A 87 -7.99 -8.46 4.43
CA LEU A 87 -8.89 -9.59 4.35
C LEU A 87 -9.09 -9.98 2.88
N THR A 88 -8.90 -11.26 2.59
CA THR A 88 -9.02 -11.80 1.23
C THR A 88 -10.21 -12.74 1.14
N CYS A 89 -10.81 -12.87 -0.05
CA CYS A 89 -11.88 -13.82 -0.30
C CYS A 89 -11.41 -15.17 -0.85
N VAL A 90 -10.12 -15.33 -1.11
CA VAL A 90 -9.57 -16.57 -1.67
C VAL A 90 -9.70 -17.72 -0.68
N ALA A 91 -10.08 -18.89 -1.19
CA ALA A 91 -10.08 -20.18 -0.49
C ALA A 91 -10.91 -20.23 0.83
N ALA A 92 -11.92 -19.36 0.97
CA ALA A 92 -12.79 -19.32 2.15
C ALA A 92 -14.27 -19.12 1.78
N SER A 93 -15.17 -19.68 2.55
CA SER A 93 -16.61 -19.44 2.42
C SER A 93 -16.99 -18.03 2.90
N ARG A 94 -18.18 -17.54 2.49
CA ARG A 94 -18.74 -16.28 2.98
C ARG A 94 -18.90 -16.30 4.50
N GLU A 95 -19.41 -17.41 5.02
CA GLU A 95 -19.64 -17.58 6.47
C GLU A 95 -18.33 -17.43 7.27
N GLU A 96 -17.24 -18.05 6.82
CA GLU A 96 -15.93 -17.91 7.46
C GLU A 96 -15.41 -16.47 7.41
N ILE A 97 -15.53 -15.78 6.25
CA ILE A 97 -15.08 -14.41 6.08
C ILE A 97 -15.92 -13.46 6.93
N ASP A 98 -17.24 -13.64 6.95
CA ASP A 98 -18.15 -12.82 7.76
C ASP A 98 -17.91 -13.01 9.25
N ALA A 99 -17.58 -14.25 9.68
CA ALA A 99 -17.19 -14.51 11.06
C ALA A 99 -15.92 -13.74 11.44
N ILE A 100 -14.89 -13.79 10.57
CA ILE A 100 -13.63 -13.01 10.78
C ILE A 100 -13.93 -11.52 10.84
N ALA A 101 -14.78 -11.01 9.95
CA ALA A 101 -15.15 -9.60 9.93
C ALA A 101 -15.88 -9.19 11.21
N ARG A 102 -16.80 -10.01 11.71
CA ARG A 102 -17.48 -9.79 13.00
C ARG A 102 -16.48 -9.78 14.16
N ASP A 103 -15.52 -10.69 14.18
CA ASP A 103 -14.47 -10.76 15.19
C ASP A 103 -13.62 -9.48 15.18
N TYR A 104 -13.17 -9.02 14.00
CA TYR A 104 -12.45 -7.75 13.87
C TYR A 104 -13.28 -6.56 14.37
N TRP A 105 -14.55 -6.50 14.01
CA TRP A 105 -15.44 -5.44 14.48
C TRP A 105 -15.60 -5.46 16.00
N GLY A 106 -15.77 -6.65 16.58
CA GLY A 106 -15.86 -6.87 18.02
C GLY A 106 -14.60 -6.45 18.77
N LEU A 107 -13.43 -6.65 18.19
CA LEU A 107 -12.13 -6.19 18.73
C LEU A 107 -11.94 -4.68 18.66
N GLY A 108 -12.74 -3.96 17.86
CA GLY A 108 -12.59 -2.52 17.66
C GLY A 108 -11.89 -2.13 16.36
N VAL A 109 -11.56 -3.08 15.47
CA VAL A 109 -11.07 -2.77 14.12
C VAL A 109 -12.19 -2.12 13.32
N ARG A 110 -11.88 -1.01 12.67
CA ARG A 110 -12.83 -0.25 11.85
C ARG A 110 -12.42 -0.16 10.39
N ASN A 111 -11.16 -0.45 10.09
CA ASN A 111 -10.60 -0.34 8.75
C ASN A 111 -10.23 -1.73 8.21
N ILE A 112 -10.61 -2.01 6.97
CA ILE A 112 -10.28 -3.24 6.24
C ILE A 112 -9.63 -2.89 4.92
N VAL A 113 -8.57 -3.62 4.53
CA VAL A 113 -8.08 -3.65 3.16
C VAL A 113 -8.64 -4.90 2.51
N ALA A 114 -9.67 -4.73 1.69
CA ALA A 114 -10.39 -5.84 1.05
C ALA A 114 -9.74 -6.22 -0.29
N LEU A 115 -9.30 -7.45 -0.40
CA LEU A 115 -8.56 -7.97 -1.54
C LEU A 115 -9.20 -9.27 -2.07
N ARG A 116 -8.98 -9.57 -3.34
CA ARG A 116 -9.34 -10.88 -3.89
C ARG A 116 -8.49 -11.99 -3.24
N GLY A 117 -7.21 -11.71 -3.07
CA GLY A 117 -6.19 -12.67 -2.71
C GLY A 117 -5.65 -13.43 -3.92
N ASP A 118 -4.44 -13.97 -3.75
CA ASP A 118 -3.79 -14.79 -4.77
C ASP A 118 -4.12 -16.27 -4.57
N PRO A 119 -4.12 -17.08 -5.64
CA PRO A 119 -4.29 -18.51 -5.51
C PRO A 119 -3.27 -19.11 -4.53
N PRO A 120 -3.65 -20.16 -3.76
CA PRO A 120 -2.73 -20.84 -2.83
C PRO A 120 -1.49 -21.40 -3.53
N GLU A 121 -1.64 -21.87 -4.77
CA GLU A 121 -0.56 -22.36 -5.61
C GLU A 121 -0.07 -21.25 -6.54
N ALA A 122 1.24 -20.98 -6.49
CA ALA A 122 1.86 -19.96 -7.34
C ALA A 122 1.67 -20.30 -8.83
N GLY A 123 1.17 -19.34 -9.60
CA GLY A 123 0.92 -19.49 -11.04
C GLY A 123 -0.41 -20.21 -11.39
N ALA A 124 -1.17 -20.65 -10.42
CA ALA A 124 -2.52 -21.16 -10.67
C ALA A 124 -3.47 -20.02 -11.07
N LYS A 125 -4.50 -20.34 -11.85
CA LYS A 125 -5.58 -19.38 -12.11
C LYS A 125 -6.45 -19.24 -10.87
N TYR A 126 -6.84 -18.00 -10.57
CA TYR A 126 -7.78 -17.73 -9.50
C TYR A 126 -9.12 -18.44 -9.75
N GLN A 127 -9.60 -19.13 -8.72
CA GLN A 127 -10.92 -19.71 -8.68
C GLN A 127 -11.57 -19.33 -7.33
N PRO A 128 -12.76 -18.73 -7.34
CA PRO A 128 -13.47 -18.43 -6.10
C PRO A 128 -13.89 -19.74 -5.40
N HIS A 129 -13.93 -19.71 -4.08
CA HIS A 129 -14.55 -20.78 -3.32
C HIS A 129 -16.03 -20.95 -3.73
N PRO A 130 -16.58 -22.17 -3.91
CA PRO A 130 -17.98 -22.35 -4.36
C PRO A 130 -19.02 -21.60 -3.53
N GLU A 131 -18.81 -21.51 -2.23
CA GLU A 131 -19.65 -20.78 -1.27
C GLU A 131 -19.04 -19.45 -0.84
N GLY A 132 -17.97 -19.00 -1.51
CA GLY A 132 -17.22 -17.79 -1.15
C GLY A 132 -17.69 -16.53 -1.86
N TYR A 133 -17.00 -15.44 -1.56
CA TYR A 133 -17.06 -14.22 -2.36
C TYR A 133 -16.28 -14.41 -3.66
N ARG A 134 -16.84 -13.95 -4.77
CA ARG A 134 -16.29 -14.19 -6.11
C ARG A 134 -15.01 -13.40 -6.38
N ASP A 135 -14.97 -12.17 -5.86
CA ASP A 135 -13.89 -11.21 -6.08
C ASP A 135 -13.91 -10.13 -4.98
N ALA A 136 -13.00 -9.16 -5.08
CA ALA A 136 -12.91 -8.07 -4.11
C ALA A 136 -14.15 -7.18 -4.07
N ALA A 137 -14.88 -7.00 -5.17
CA ALA A 137 -16.11 -6.19 -5.17
C ALA A 137 -17.24 -6.88 -4.38
N ASP A 138 -17.43 -8.18 -4.62
CA ASP A 138 -18.37 -9.01 -3.87
C ASP A 138 -18.03 -9.07 -2.37
N LEU A 139 -16.71 -9.12 -2.04
CA LEU A 139 -16.22 -9.05 -0.67
C LEU A 139 -16.57 -7.69 -0.01
N VAL A 140 -16.33 -6.57 -0.70
CA VAL A 140 -16.66 -5.23 -0.19
C VAL A 140 -18.14 -5.13 0.14
N GLU A 141 -19.01 -5.56 -0.78
CA GLU A 141 -20.45 -5.56 -0.57
C GLU A 141 -20.86 -6.40 0.67
N GLY A 142 -20.24 -7.58 0.83
CA GLY A 142 -20.46 -8.44 1.99
C GLY A 142 -20.02 -7.78 3.29
N LEU A 143 -18.82 -7.24 3.32
CA LEU A 143 -18.27 -6.57 4.51
C LEU A 143 -19.10 -5.37 4.96
N LYS A 144 -19.62 -4.58 4.03
CA LYS A 144 -20.54 -3.46 4.34
C LYS A 144 -21.87 -3.93 4.96
N LYS A 145 -22.31 -5.17 4.68
CA LYS A 145 -23.48 -5.78 5.32
C LYS A 145 -23.16 -6.28 6.74
N VAL A 146 -21.92 -6.69 7.00
CA VAL A 146 -21.50 -7.16 8.34
C VAL A 146 -21.40 -5.99 9.31
N ALA A 147 -20.71 -4.91 8.93
CA ALA A 147 -20.54 -3.71 9.77
C ALA A 147 -20.11 -2.51 8.91
N PRO A 148 -20.27 -1.26 9.41
CA PRO A 148 -19.88 -0.05 8.68
C PRO A 148 -18.34 0.16 8.70
N PHE A 149 -17.61 -0.79 8.13
CA PHE A 149 -16.16 -0.66 7.97
C PHE A 149 -15.80 0.47 7.00
N ASP A 150 -14.68 1.13 7.27
CA ASP A 150 -13.92 1.92 6.30
C ASP A 150 -13.09 0.95 5.46
N ILE A 151 -13.38 0.84 4.16
CA ILE A 151 -12.81 -0.20 3.29
C ILE A 151 -11.90 0.41 2.24
N SER A 152 -10.63 0.00 2.28
CA SER A 152 -9.66 0.25 1.23
C SER A 152 -9.60 -0.93 0.26
N VAL A 153 -9.41 -0.65 -1.03
CA VAL A 153 -9.23 -1.68 -2.07
C VAL A 153 -7.96 -1.43 -2.88
N ALA A 154 -7.42 -2.46 -3.51
CA ALA A 154 -6.27 -2.31 -4.39
C ALA A 154 -6.67 -1.68 -5.73
N ALA A 155 -5.78 -0.81 -6.25
CA ALA A 155 -5.81 -0.24 -7.59
C ALA A 155 -4.45 -0.42 -8.28
N TYR A 156 -4.40 -0.37 -9.61
CA TYR A 156 -3.18 -0.64 -10.37
C TYR A 156 -2.91 0.50 -11.35
N PRO A 157 -1.93 1.37 -11.06
CA PRO A 157 -1.50 2.43 -11.98
C PRO A 157 -1.01 1.89 -13.32
N GLU A 158 -0.35 0.74 -13.28
CA GLU A 158 -0.12 -0.14 -14.42
C GLU A 158 -1.21 -1.24 -14.45
N VAL A 159 -1.32 -2.03 -15.51
CA VAL A 159 -2.38 -3.04 -15.62
C VAL A 159 -2.08 -4.22 -14.69
N HIS A 160 -3.09 -4.70 -13.95
CA HIS A 160 -2.94 -5.91 -13.14
C HIS A 160 -2.56 -7.11 -14.03
N PRO A 161 -1.61 -7.98 -13.62
CA PRO A 161 -1.14 -9.12 -14.42
C PRO A 161 -2.26 -10.05 -14.94
N ASP A 162 -3.31 -10.24 -14.14
CA ASP A 162 -4.47 -11.07 -14.51
C ASP A 162 -5.52 -10.31 -15.33
N SER A 163 -5.39 -9.00 -15.51
CA SER A 163 -6.34 -8.21 -16.30
C SER A 163 -6.00 -8.32 -17.78
N ARG A 164 -7.03 -8.49 -18.61
CA ARG A 164 -6.85 -8.56 -20.05
C ARG A 164 -6.40 -7.24 -20.68
N ASP A 165 -6.83 -6.11 -20.08
CA ASP A 165 -6.53 -4.76 -20.54
C ASP A 165 -6.85 -3.70 -19.48
N ARG A 166 -6.46 -2.45 -19.73
CA ARG A 166 -6.70 -1.30 -18.86
C ARG A 166 -8.19 -1.04 -18.62
N ALA A 167 -9.03 -1.16 -19.64
CA ALA A 167 -10.46 -0.87 -19.52
C ALA A 167 -11.13 -1.86 -18.55
N PHE A 168 -10.75 -3.12 -18.63
CA PHE A 168 -11.22 -4.15 -17.70
C PHE A 168 -10.76 -3.88 -16.26
N ASP A 169 -9.54 -3.40 -16.08
CA ASP A 169 -8.99 -3.10 -14.76
C ASP A 169 -9.69 -1.90 -14.10
N LEU A 170 -9.99 -0.85 -14.89
CA LEU A 170 -10.79 0.30 -14.43
C LEU A 170 -12.23 -0.10 -14.11
N GLU A 171 -12.87 -0.94 -14.92
CA GLU A 171 -14.21 -1.47 -14.65
C GLU A 171 -14.23 -2.30 -13.37
N ASN A 172 -13.19 -3.10 -13.14
CA ASN A 172 -13.04 -3.87 -11.91
C ASN A 172 -12.86 -2.95 -10.68
N LEU A 173 -12.11 -1.85 -10.80
CA LEU A 173 -12.01 -0.85 -9.75
C LEU A 173 -13.37 -0.17 -9.51
N LYS A 174 -14.08 0.19 -10.58
CA LYS A 174 -15.42 0.79 -10.49
C LYS A 174 -16.39 -0.10 -9.72
N ARG A 175 -16.42 -1.39 -10.01
CA ARG A 175 -17.26 -2.36 -9.28
C ARG A 175 -16.96 -2.38 -7.77
N LYS A 176 -15.69 -2.25 -7.37
CA LYS A 176 -15.29 -2.17 -5.96
C LYS A 176 -15.78 -0.88 -5.30
N VAL A 177 -15.70 0.23 -6.01
CA VAL A 177 -16.20 1.54 -5.55
C VAL A 177 -17.72 1.53 -5.43
N ASP A 178 -18.42 1.04 -6.45
CA ASP A 178 -19.90 0.92 -6.46
C ASP A 178 -20.39 -0.03 -5.34
N ALA A 179 -19.59 -1.02 -4.95
CA ALA A 179 -19.88 -1.91 -3.82
C ALA A 179 -19.66 -1.24 -2.44
N GLY A 180 -19.09 -0.04 -2.40
CA GLY A 180 -18.93 0.76 -1.19
C GLY A 180 -17.50 0.88 -0.67
N ALA A 181 -16.47 0.69 -1.51
CA ALA A 181 -15.11 0.99 -1.10
C ALA A 181 -14.92 2.51 -0.86
N ASP A 182 -14.28 2.86 0.26
CA ASP A 182 -14.09 4.25 0.68
C ASP A 182 -12.81 4.88 0.09
N ARG A 183 -11.82 4.05 -0.28
CA ARG A 183 -10.57 4.49 -0.94
C ARG A 183 -9.93 3.37 -1.75
N ALA A 184 -9.10 3.78 -2.70
CA ALA A 184 -8.27 2.89 -3.50
C ALA A 184 -6.78 3.14 -3.20
N ILE A 185 -6.06 2.13 -2.72
CA ILE A 185 -4.61 2.18 -2.51
C ILE A 185 -3.95 1.57 -3.75
N THR A 186 -3.02 2.30 -4.38
CA THR A 186 -2.40 1.79 -5.59
C THR A 186 -1.30 0.78 -5.29
N GLN A 187 -1.09 -0.17 -6.20
CA GLN A 187 0.17 -0.89 -6.28
C GLN A 187 1.30 0.13 -6.45
N PHE A 188 2.52 -0.21 -5.98
CA PHE A 188 3.66 0.67 -6.14
C PHE A 188 4.04 0.87 -7.61
N PHE A 189 4.65 1.99 -7.88
CA PHE A 189 5.15 2.42 -9.19
C PHE A 189 6.40 3.27 -9.01
N PHE A 190 7.14 3.51 -10.10
CA PHE A 190 8.39 4.28 -10.06
C PHE A 190 8.38 5.52 -10.98
N SER A 191 7.19 5.98 -11.39
CA SER A 191 7.01 7.19 -12.19
C SER A 191 5.73 7.91 -11.74
N ALA A 192 5.85 9.17 -11.34
CA ALA A 192 4.69 9.99 -10.99
C ALA A 192 3.71 10.14 -12.17
N ASP A 193 4.21 10.18 -13.41
CA ASP A 193 3.37 10.24 -14.61
C ASP A 193 2.49 9.00 -14.78
N CYS A 194 2.97 7.83 -14.33
CA CYS A 194 2.17 6.60 -14.32
C CYS A 194 0.94 6.74 -13.41
N PHE A 195 1.14 7.29 -12.21
CA PHE A 195 0.05 7.58 -11.28
C PHE A 195 -0.92 8.63 -11.82
N PHE A 196 -0.42 9.72 -12.38
CA PHE A 196 -1.27 10.79 -12.89
C PHE A 196 -2.14 10.33 -14.05
N ARG A 197 -1.57 9.58 -15.01
CA ARG A 197 -2.36 8.97 -16.09
C ARG A 197 -3.47 8.08 -15.55
N PHE A 198 -3.15 7.20 -14.61
CA PHE A 198 -4.13 6.33 -13.98
C PHE A 198 -5.24 7.12 -13.28
N ARG A 199 -4.88 8.14 -12.51
CA ARG A 199 -5.85 9.01 -11.82
C ARG A 199 -6.80 9.69 -12.81
N ASP A 200 -6.24 10.23 -13.89
CA ASP A 200 -7.01 10.94 -14.91
C ASP A 200 -7.92 9.98 -15.70
N GLU A 201 -7.44 8.78 -16.01
CA GLU A 201 -8.24 7.69 -16.62
C GLU A 201 -9.39 7.24 -15.68
N ALA A 202 -9.11 7.09 -14.39
CA ALA A 202 -10.13 6.74 -13.39
C ALA A 202 -11.20 7.82 -13.29
N ALA A 203 -10.80 9.10 -13.25
CA ALA A 203 -11.73 10.22 -13.25
C ALA A 203 -12.58 10.28 -14.53
N ALA A 204 -11.96 10.06 -15.69
CA ALA A 204 -12.67 9.98 -16.98
C ALA A 204 -13.67 8.81 -17.06
N ALA A 205 -13.38 7.70 -16.36
CA ALA A 205 -14.29 6.57 -16.21
C ALA A 205 -15.40 6.79 -15.15
N GLY A 206 -15.46 7.98 -14.55
CA GLY A 206 -16.47 8.35 -13.55
C GLY A 206 -16.25 7.71 -12.17
N LEU A 207 -15.02 7.35 -11.83
CA LEU A 207 -14.68 6.89 -10.49
C LEU A 207 -14.52 8.09 -9.55
N ASP A 208 -15.39 8.16 -8.55
CA ASP A 208 -15.34 9.15 -7.46
C ASP A 208 -14.89 8.45 -6.18
N VAL A 209 -13.58 8.24 -6.08
CA VAL A 209 -12.94 7.60 -4.92
C VAL A 209 -11.58 8.22 -4.68
N GLU A 210 -11.20 8.32 -3.41
CA GLU A 210 -9.84 8.76 -3.06
C GLU A 210 -8.82 7.72 -3.52
N ILE A 211 -7.92 8.11 -4.44
CA ILE A 211 -6.82 7.28 -4.92
C ILE A 211 -5.55 7.66 -4.17
N VAL A 212 -5.08 6.74 -3.33
CA VAL A 212 -3.88 6.90 -2.49
C VAL A 212 -2.70 6.19 -3.14
N PRO A 213 -1.62 6.90 -3.52
CA PRO A 213 -0.44 6.25 -4.08
C PRO A 213 0.25 5.36 -3.06
N GLY A 214 0.52 4.13 -3.47
CA GLY A 214 1.36 3.17 -2.75
C GLY A 214 2.83 3.40 -3.08
N ILE A 215 3.65 3.68 -2.08
CA ILE A 215 5.07 4.00 -2.22
C ILE A 215 5.91 2.87 -1.66
N LEU A 216 6.77 2.29 -2.50
CA LEU A 216 7.74 1.28 -2.09
C LEU A 216 9.16 1.87 -2.16
N PRO A 217 9.80 2.17 -1.03
CA PRO A 217 11.21 2.56 -1.04
C PRO A 217 12.11 1.39 -1.49
N VAL A 218 12.98 1.62 -2.47
CA VAL A 218 13.82 0.57 -3.07
C VAL A 218 14.99 0.24 -2.15
N SER A 219 14.78 -0.54 -1.11
CA SER A 219 15.84 -0.95 -0.19
C SER A 219 16.76 -2.04 -0.76
N ASN A 220 16.25 -2.84 -1.70
CA ASN A 220 16.99 -3.90 -2.39
C ASN A 220 16.44 -4.09 -3.80
N VAL A 221 17.24 -3.77 -4.81
CA VAL A 221 16.83 -3.79 -6.23
C VAL A 221 16.42 -5.19 -6.69
N ALA A 222 17.18 -6.23 -6.33
CA ALA A 222 16.87 -7.60 -6.74
C ALA A 222 15.53 -8.07 -6.17
N THR A 223 15.22 -7.71 -4.92
CA THR A 223 13.90 -8.00 -4.31
C THR A 223 12.80 -7.17 -4.95
N THR A 224 13.07 -5.88 -5.21
CA THR A 224 12.11 -5.00 -5.88
C THR A 224 11.77 -5.48 -7.29
N ARG A 225 12.77 -5.95 -8.07
CA ARG A 225 12.52 -6.56 -9.39
C ARG A 225 11.59 -7.78 -9.32
N ARG A 226 11.80 -8.65 -8.34
CA ARG A 226 10.91 -9.82 -8.16
C ARG A 226 9.49 -9.38 -7.82
N PHE A 227 9.32 -8.42 -6.92
CA PHE A 227 8.01 -7.89 -6.58
C PHE A 227 7.36 -7.21 -7.79
N ALA A 228 8.09 -6.36 -8.49
CA ALA A 228 7.60 -5.69 -9.69
C ALA A 228 7.11 -6.67 -10.75
N ALA A 229 7.89 -7.71 -11.04
CA ALA A 229 7.50 -8.76 -11.98
C ALA A 229 6.22 -9.50 -11.56
N THR A 230 6.03 -9.74 -10.26
CA THR A 230 4.82 -10.40 -9.74
C THR A 230 3.61 -9.47 -9.77
N CYS A 231 3.80 -8.17 -9.50
CA CYS A 231 2.72 -7.19 -9.37
C CYS A 231 2.39 -6.46 -10.68
N GLY A 232 3.14 -6.71 -11.76
CA GLY A 232 2.96 -6.01 -13.05
C GLY A 232 3.47 -4.57 -13.03
N ALA A 233 4.33 -4.20 -12.08
CA ALA A 233 4.93 -2.88 -12.03
C ALA A 233 6.20 -2.82 -12.89
N SER A 234 6.37 -1.73 -13.65
CA SER A 234 7.56 -1.50 -14.48
C SER A 234 8.69 -0.89 -13.66
N ILE A 235 9.92 -1.37 -13.85
CA ILE A 235 11.11 -0.73 -13.31
C ILE A 235 11.77 0.08 -14.44
N PRO A 236 11.83 1.41 -14.33
CA PRO A 236 12.51 2.23 -15.33
C PRO A 236 14.01 1.93 -15.36
N LYS A 237 14.61 1.99 -16.56
CA LYS A 237 16.03 1.72 -16.76
C LYS A 237 16.94 2.60 -15.88
N TRP A 238 16.58 3.89 -15.75
CA TRP A 238 17.32 4.83 -14.91
C TRP A 238 17.38 4.40 -13.42
N LEU A 239 16.34 3.71 -12.93
CA LEU A 239 16.30 3.24 -11.55
C LEU A 239 17.28 2.08 -11.35
N ASP A 240 17.35 1.15 -12.31
CA ASP A 240 18.33 0.07 -12.28
C ASP A 240 19.77 0.61 -12.34
N GLU A 241 20.03 1.54 -13.26
CA GLU A 241 21.35 2.18 -13.42
C GLU A 241 21.77 2.96 -12.16
N LEU A 242 20.84 3.61 -11.48
CA LEU A 242 21.11 4.39 -10.26
C LEU A 242 21.57 3.50 -9.09
N PHE A 243 21.13 2.25 -9.03
CA PHE A 243 21.49 1.31 -7.97
C PHE A 243 22.63 0.37 -8.35
N GLU A 244 23.17 0.46 -9.56
CA GLU A 244 24.30 -0.37 -10.00
C GLU A 244 25.52 -0.14 -9.12
N GLY A 245 26.17 -1.22 -8.68
CA GLY A 245 27.38 -1.18 -7.84
C GLY A 245 27.14 -0.85 -6.36
N LEU A 246 25.88 -0.78 -5.90
CA LEU A 246 25.56 -0.47 -4.50
C LEU A 246 25.26 -1.70 -3.63
N ASP A 247 25.44 -2.91 -4.14
CA ASP A 247 25.07 -4.13 -3.41
C ASP A 247 25.80 -4.28 -2.08
N ASP A 248 27.09 -3.94 -2.05
CA ASP A 248 27.95 -4.00 -0.86
C ASP A 248 27.97 -2.69 -0.05
N LEU A 249 27.15 -1.69 -0.42
CA LEU A 249 27.10 -0.38 0.21
C LEU A 249 25.70 -0.06 0.77
N PRO A 250 25.24 -0.78 1.81
CA PRO A 250 23.85 -0.69 2.28
C PRO A 250 23.44 0.73 2.72
N SER A 251 24.35 1.48 3.36
CA SER A 251 24.06 2.86 3.79
C SER A 251 23.87 3.81 2.60
N ALA A 252 24.74 3.73 1.58
CA ALA A 252 24.59 4.55 0.37
C ALA A 252 23.30 4.19 -0.36
N ARG A 253 23.01 2.89 -0.48
CA ARG A 253 21.77 2.40 -1.09
C ARG A 253 20.52 2.92 -0.38
N GLN A 254 20.51 2.97 0.96
CA GLN A 254 19.38 3.53 1.72
C GLN A 254 19.20 5.03 1.49
N LEU A 255 20.28 5.80 1.45
CA LEU A 255 20.21 7.24 1.15
C LEU A 255 19.62 7.50 -0.23
N ILE A 256 20.08 6.77 -1.25
CA ILE A 256 19.56 6.87 -2.61
C ILE A 256 18.08 6.44 -2.67
N ALA A 257 17.73 5.34 -2.00
CA ALA A 257 16.35 4.85 -1.94
C ALA A 257 15.40 5.89 -1.32
N ALA A 258 15.81 6.53 -0.23
CA ALA A 258 15.01 7.58 0.40
C ALA A 258 14.86 8.81 -0.51
N THR A 259 15.94 9.22 -1.19
CA THR A 259 15.94 10.37 -2.11
C THR A 259 15.00 10.13 -3.29
N VAL A 260 15.12 8.97 -3.95
CA VAL A 260 14.24 8.61 -5.09
C VAL A 260 12.77 8.59 -4.69
N ALA A 261 12.45 7.92 -3.59
CA ALA A 261 11.07 7.84 -3.14
C ALA A 261 10.52 9.22 -2.72
N ALA A 262 11.34 10.04 -2.05
CA ALA A 262 10.96 11.39 -1.67
C ALA A 262 10.76 12.31 -2.89
N GLU A 263 11.55 12.14 -3.96
CA GLU A 263 11.37 12.89 -5.21
C GLU A 263 10.03 12.52 -5.88
N ILE A 264 9.72 11.24 -5.98
CA ILE A 264 8.42 10.77 -6.51
C ILE A 264 7.27 11.35 -5.66
N CYS A 265 7.37 11.27 -4.34
CA CYS A 265 6.36 11.86 -3.44
C CYS A 265 6.25 13.38 -3.61
N GLY A 266 7.36 14.09 -3.80
CA GLY A 266 7.38 15.55 -4.08
C GLY A 266 6.64 15.89 -5.38
N GLN A 267 6.86 15.11 -6.45
CA GLN A 267 6.16 15.29 -7.72
C GLN A 267 4.65 15.03 -7.55
N LEU A 268 4.28 13.96 -6.83
CA LEU A 268 2.89 13.64 -6.52
C LEU A 268 2.22 14.76 -5.68
N TYR A 269 2.93 15.28 -4.67
CA TYR A 269 2.46 16.39 -3.85
C TYR A 269 2.21 17.65 -4.69
N ALA A 270 3.14 17.99 -5.59
CA ALA A 270 2.99 19.12 -6.53
C ALA A 270 1.79 18.91 -7.47
N GLY A 271 1.46 17.65 -7.83
CA GLY A 271 0.27 17.28 -8.59
C GLY A 271 -1.01 17.16 -7.78
N GLY A 272 -1.02 17.64 -6.51
CA GLY A 272 -2.20 17.73 -5.67
C GLY A 272 -2.46 16.54 -4.75
N VAL A 273 -1.58 15.53 -4.72
CA VAL A 273 -1.71 14.39 -3.80
C VAL A 273 -1.46 14.86 -2.36
N ARG A 274 -2.32 14.44 -1.43
CA ARG A 274 -2.24 14.77 -0.01
C ARG A 274 -2.29 13.56 0.91
N GLN A 275 -2.35 12.36 0.37
CA GLN A 275 -2.27 11.11 1.12
C GLN A 275 -1.29 10.15 0.46
N PHE A 276 -0.53 9.42 1.27
CA PHE A 276 0.47 8.46 0.83
C PHE A 276 0.37 7.18 1.67
N HIS A 277 0.49 6.05 1.02
CA HIS A 277 0.57 4.75 1.69
C HIS A 277 1.96 4.14 1.47
N PHE A 278 2.68 3.83 2.54
CA PHE A 278 4.05 3.33 2.46
C PHE A 278 4.12 1.83 2.73
N TYR A 279 4.66 1.09 1.78
CA TYR A 279 5.02 -0.32 1.94
C TYR A 279 6.34 -0.41 2.69
N THR A 280 6.28 -0.54 4.03
CA THR A 280 7.46 -0.42 4.90
C THR A 280 8.40 -1.60 4.83
N LEU A 281 7.91 -2.78 4.43
CA LEU A 281 8.62 -4.05 4.54
C LEU A 281 9.13 -4.32 5.98
N ASN A 282 8.39 -3.84 6.99
CA ASN A 282 8.75 -3.85 8.41
C ASN A 282 10.07 -3.12 8.72
N ARG A 283 10.40 -2.08 7.95
CA ARG A 283 11.58 -1.21 8.14
C ARG A 283 11.14 0.23 8.16
N ALA A 284 11.27 0.87 9.31
CA ALA A 284 10.75 2.21 9.53
C ALA A 284 11.61 3.31 8.89
N GLU A 285 12.92 3.12 8.84
CA GLU A 285 13.91 4.19 8.63
C GLU A 285 13.69 4.95 7.32
N LEU A 286 13.45 4.23 6.22
CA LEU A 286 13.21 4.85 4.92
C LEU A 286 11.90 5.61 4.89
N SER A 287 10.80 4.98 5.37
CA SER A 287 9.49 5.61 5.43
C SER A 287 9.50 6.84 6.33
N TYR A 288 10.17 6.76 7.49
CA TYR A 288 10.33 7.89 8.41
C TYR A 288 11.10 9.03 7.74
N ALA A 289 12.23 8.74 7.09
CA ALA A 289 13.04 9.76 6.40
C ALA A 289 12.24 10.46 5.29
N ILE A 290 11.49 9.70 4.49
CA ILE A 290 10.65 10.26 3.42
C ILE A 290 9.55 11.14 4.02
N CYS A 291 8.83 10.67 5.04
CA CYS A 291 7.83 11.46 5.74
C CYS A 291 8.42 12.77 6.30
N HIS A 292 9.62 12.71 6.88
CA HIS A 292 10.32 13.87 7.41
C HIS A 292 10.68 14.88 6.31
N LEU A 293 11.17 14.41 5.16
CA LEU A 293 11.43 15.25 3.99
C LEU A 293 10.15 15.94 3.47
N LEU A 294 9.00 15.24 3.53
CA LEU A 294 7.70 15.78 3.13
C LEU A 294 7.05 16.69 4.19
N GLY A 295 7.77 17.03 5.25
CA GLY A 295 7.30 17.95 6.29
C GLY A 295 6.48 17.29 7.41
N VAL A 296 6.21 15.98 7.35
CA VAL A 296 5.56 15.26 8.45
C VAL A 296 6.51 15.16 9.64
N ARG A 297 6.06 15.50 10.81
CA ARG A 297 6.87 15.52 12.03
C ARG A 297 6.22 14.66 13.10
N ALA A 298 7.05 14.03 13.92
CA ALA A 298 6.58 13.41 15.15
C ALA A 298 5.90 14.47 16.02
N LYS A 299 4.71 14.14 16.51
CA LYS A 299 4.03 14.95 17.50
C LYS A 299 4.45 14.44 18.89
N ALA A 300 4.82 15.40 19.75
CA ALA A 300 5.21 15.13 21.12
C ALA A 300 4.04 14.56 21.94
#